data_b667eca9cfbf3c7926d9162c2a1c6125
#
_entry.id   b667eca9cfbf3c7926d9162c2a1c6125
#
_cell.length_a   1.000
_cell.length_b   1.000
_cell.length_c   1.000
_cell.angle_alpha   90.00
_cell.angle_beta   90.00
_cell.angle_gamma   90.00
#
_symmetry.space_group_name_H-M   'P 1'
#
loop_
_entity.id
_entity.type
_entity.pdbx_description
1 polymer ?
#
loop_
_entity_poly.entity_id
_entity_poly.type
_entity_poly.pdbx_seq_one_letter_code
_entity_poly.pdbx_strand_id
1 'polypeptide(L)'
;MISVKKHLKEINVMDKKLKAGIAVAAVGSAVAANLIKAKKFTPPVRDSEPLPEERVDVERYTQNLSDAIKIKTISNVDEDKVDWTQFDALHKLFEERYPLIHKTLKKEIVGKASLLYTWEGKNPDLEPIALLGHQDVVPVSAGTEQDWEHDPFGGEIADGYVWGRGAVDMKNHVVAVLESVETRLEDGFVPERTVYLCFGHNEEVVASPNNGAKKISALLESRGVRLDSVLDEGGAILPIKVPGIIDKNLAGIGIAEKGYCDYKISLTAKGGHSSTPPNHTALGKMADVIKDIENNQFKSEITPVVDGILDKVGRNTSFLARNILCNAKYLKPALKVVMSNIPAAASFVRTTTAVTMAEGSPQANVLPQKASVSVNFRIMPGMTIADVKTHLQKVIKNKNVEIELLGGQEPSNVSPTDSRAFKAIEDICYRMNNNNVAAPYLVMGGTDARNYQNICENVYRYSPFLLPTSLLTTTHGTNERIETASFPDALAFFKRYIKTLASC
;
A
#
# COMPACT_ATOMS: atom_id res chain seq x y z
N MET A 1 -72.38 -22.89 -24.61
CA MET A 1 -70.91 -22.98 -24.79
C MET A 1 -70.22 -21.60 -24.99
N ILE A 2 -70.83 -20.63 -25.67
CA ILE A 2 -70.20 -19.34 -25.96
C ILE A 2 -70.03 -18.45 -24.70
N SER A 3 -70.98 -18.52 -23.73
CA SER A 3 -70.94 -17.73 -22.49
C SER A 3 -69.82 -18.09 -21.56
N VAL A 4 -69.50 -19.39 -21.41
CA VAL A 4 -68.48 -19.89 -20.52
C VAL A 4 -67.05 -19.53 -21.03
N LYS A 5 -66.84 -19.60 -22.35
CA LYS A 5 -65.58 -19.18 -22.96
C LYS A 5 -65.26 -17.69 -22.80
N LYS A 6 -66.33 -16.88 -22.81
CA LYS A 6 -66.18 -15.41 -22.61
C LYS A 6 -65.84 -15.09 -21.17
N HIS A 7 -66.45 -15.76 -20.19
CA HIS A 7 -66.18 -15.60 -18.77
C HIS A 7 -64.76 -16.10 -18.39
N LEU A 8 -64.30 -17.22 -18.93
CA LEU A 8 -62.92 -17.70 -18.73
C LEU A 8 -61.88 -16.76 -19.34
N LYS A 9 -62.22 -16.11 -20.44
CA LYS A 9 -61.29 -15.14 -21.07
C LYS A 9 -61.20 -13.85 -20.26
N GLU A 10 -62.28 -13.39 -19.64
CA GLU A 10 -62.34 -12.20 -18.75
C GLU A 10 -61.61 -12.47 -17.44
N ILE A 11 -61.74 -13.68 -16.83
CA ILE A 11 -60.98 -14.08 -15.64
C ILE A 11 -59.47 -14.11 -15.93
N ASN A 12 -59.05 -14.66 -17.09
CA ASN A 12 -57.64 -14.76 -17.46
C ASN A 12 -56.98 -13.38 -17.76
N VAL A 13 -57.79 -12.43 -18.29
CA VAL A 13 -57.37 -11.04 -18.52
C VAL A 13 -57.26 -10.28 -17.18
N MET A 14 -58.19 -10.52 -16.26
CA MET A 14 -58.19 -9.91 -14.94
C MET A 14 -57.01 -10.43 -14.08
N ASP A 15 -56.70 -11.72 -14.15
CA ASP A 15 -55.55 -12.34 -13.46
C ASP A 15 -54.21 -11.75 -14.05
N LYS A 16 -54.10 -11.57 -15.36
CA LYS A 16 -52.93 -10.93 -15.98
C LYS A 16 -52.76 -9.46 -15.57
N LYS A 17 -53.84 -8.70 -15.50
CA LYS A 17 -53.83 -7.30 -15.05
C LYS A 17 -53.47 -7.20 -13.57
N LEU A 18 -53.99 -8.10 -12.75
CA LEU A 18 -53.65 -8.16 -11.31
C LEU A 18 -52.16 -8.51 -11.12
N LYS A 19 -51.64 -9.53 -11.82
CA LYS A 19 -50.21 -9.89 -11.77
C LYS A 19 -49.32 -8.74 -12.27
N ALA A 20 -49.68 -8.05 -13.31
CA ALA A 20 -48.99 -6.86 -13.80
C ALA A 20 -48.99 -5.71 -12.76
N GLY A 21 -50.17 -5.47 -12.12
CA GLY A 21 -50.30 -4.48 -11.04
C GLY A 21 -49.44 -4.80 -9.83
N ILE A 22 -49.39 -6.08 -9.41
CA ILE A 22 -48.53 -6.54 -8.32
C ILE A 22 -47.04 -6.38 -8.70
N ALA A 23 -46.64 -6.72 -9.92
CA ALA A 23 -45.29 -6.54 -10.38
C ALA A 23 -44.86 -5.05 -10.40
N VAL A 24 -45.70 -4.16 -10.88
CA VAL A 24 -45.45 -2.70 -10.86
C VAL A 24 -45.35 -2.18 -9.44
N ALA A 25 -46.24 -2.60 -8.52
CA ALA A 25 -46.18 -2.22 -7.12
C ALA A 25 -44.91 -2.75 -6.43
N ALA A 26 -44.49 -3.99 -6.71
CA ALA A 26 -43.26 -4.56 -6.18
C ALA A 26 -42.01 -3.80 -6.68
N VAL A 27 -41.96 -3.45 -7.97
CA VAL A 27 -40.86 -2.64 -8.52
C VAL A 27 -40.83 -1.23 -7.89
N GLY A 28 -42.03 -0.59 -7.80
CA GLY A 28 -42.15 0.72 -7.13
C GLY A 28 -41.70 0.70 -5.67
N SER A 29 -42.08 -0.36 -4.93
CA SER A 29 -41.69 -0.55 -3.53
C SER A 29 -40.17 -0.79 -3.42
N ALA A 30 -39.58 -1.58 -4.33
CA ALA A 30 -38.16 -1.84 -4.37
C ALA A 30 -37.36 -0.56 -4.68
N VAL A 31 -37.82 0.25 -5.63
CA VAL A 31 -37.22 1.55 -5.94
C VAL A 31 -37.29 2.50 -4.75
N ALA A 32 -38.47 2.63 -4.10
CA ALA A 32 -38.65 3.46 -2.91
C ALA A 32 -37.74 3.00 -1.76
N ALA A 33 -37.66 1.71 -1.50
CA ALA A 33 -36.78 1.15 -0.50
C ALA A 33 -35.30 1.44 -0.81
N ASN A 34 -34.90 1.37 -2.08
CA ASN A 34 -33.54 1.71 -2.50
C ASN A 34 -33.24 3.20 -2.30
N LEU A 35 -34.17 4.10 -2.65
CA LEU A 35 -33.99 5.55 -2.43
C LEU A 35 -33.87 5.88 -0.94
N ILE A 36 -34.65 5.25 -0.08
CA ILE A 36 -34.56 5.39 1.40
C ILE A 36 -33.20 4.88 1.88
N LYS A 37 -32.77 3.72 1.40
CA LYS A 37 -31.47 3.15 1.75
C LYS A 37 -30.32 4.07 1.32
N ALA A 38 -30.36 4.62 0.11
CA ALA A 38 -29.36 5.56 -0.39
C ALA A 38 -29.34 6.88 0.41
N LYS A 39 -30.50 7.36 0.87
CA LYS A 39 -30.57 8.54 1.78
C LYS A 39 -29.91 8.26 3.13
N LYS A 40 -30.02 7.04 3.66
CA LYS A 40 -29.37 6.62 4.92
C LYS A 40 -27.92 6.22 4.75
N PHE A 41 -27.48 5.90 3.53
CA PHE A 41 -26.11 5.52 3.22
C PHE A 41 -25.24 6.78 3.09
N THR A 42 -25.05 7.49 4.21
CA THR A 42 -24.22 8.68 4.35
C THR A 42 -23.06 8.38 5.29
N PRO A 43 -22.02 9.23 5.30
CA PRO A 43 -21.01 9.15 6.34
C PRO A 43 -21.67 9.13 7.72
N PRO A 44 -21.13 8.38 8.70
CA PRO A 44 -21.60 8.46 10.06
C PRO A 44 -21.45 9.89 10.58
N VAL A 45 -22.42 10.32 11.41
CA VAL A 45 -22.28 11.58 12.13
C VAL A 45 -21.10 11.41 13.10
N ARG A 46 -20.09 12.21 12.92
CA ARG A 46 -18.90 12.27 13.77
C ARG A 46 -18.91 13.58 14.55
N ASP A 47 -18.15 13.61 15.61
CA ASP A 47 -17.83 14.88 16.24
C ASP A 47 -17.17 15.78 15.20
N SER A 48 -17.84 16.88 14.86
CA SER A 48 -17.40 17.82 13.84
C SER A 48 -16.58 18.97 14.39
N GLU A 49 -16.35 19.00 15.72
CA GLU A 49 -15.48 20.02 16.28
C GLU A 49 -14.05 19.84 15.75
N PRO A 50 -13.46 20.87 15.15
CA PRO A 50 -12.08 20.84 14.71
C PRO A 50 -11.16 20.49 15.88
N LEU A 51 -10.14 19.71 15.61
CA LEU A 51 -9.09 19.50 16.59
C LEU A 51 -8.40 20.84 16.92
N PRO A 52 -7.99 21.06 18.17
CA PRO A 52 -7.18 22.23 18.51
C PRO A 52 -5.98 22.35 17.57
N GLU A 53 -5.61 23.56 17.21
CA GLU A 53 -4.42 23.78 16.39
C GLU A 53 -3.17 23.23 17.08
N GLU A 54 -2.36 22.51 16.32
CA GLU A 54 -1.05 22.02 16.77
C GLU A 54 0.03 23.01 16.36
N ARG A 55 0.90 23.36 17.28
CA ARG A 55 2.13 24.07 16.94
C ARG A 55 3.03 23.14 16.11
N VAL A 56 3.34 23.51 14.88
CA VAL A 56 4.26 22.81 13.99
C VAL A 56 5.28 23.80 13.43
N ASP A 57 6.50 23.36 13.24
CA ASP A 57 7.57 24.17 12.65
C ASP A 57 7.84 23.68 11.22
N VAL A 58 7.05 24.22 10.30
CA VAL A 58 7.11 23.84 8.88
C VAL A 58 8.42 24.28 8.22
N GLU A 59 8.96 25.42 8.62
CA GLU A 59 10.22 25.93 8.06
C GLU A 59 11.39 25.03 8.48
N ARG A 60 11.48 24.68 9.76
CA ARG A 60 12.49 23.77 10.30
C ARG A 60 12.39 22.39 9.64
N TYR A 61 11.18 21.84 9.53
CA TYR A 61 10.93 20.58 8.86
C TYR A 61 11.39 20.62 7.39
N THR A 62 10.99 21.65 6.65
CA THR A 62 11.32 21.80 5.22
C THR A 62 12.84 21.85 5.01
N GLN A 63 13.56 22.60 5.85
CA GLN A 63 15.01 22.68 5.79
C GLN A 63 15.68 21.37 6.17
N ASN A 64 15.20 20.69 7.22
CA ASN A 64 15.73 19.41 7.67
C ASN A 64 15.51 18.31 6.63
N LEU A 65 14.36 18.30 5.94
CA LEU A 65 14.11 17.38 4.82
C LEU A 65 15.06 17.68 3.64
N SER A 66 15.20 18.95 3.27
CA SER A 66 16.15 19.36 2.24
C SER A 66 17.57 18.87 2.55
N ASP A 67 18.05 19.07 3.78
CA ASP A 67 19.38 18.66 4.21
C ASP A 67 19.52 17.12 4.26
N ALA A 68 18.48 16.40 4.66
CA ALA A 68 18.47 14.93 4.67
C ALA A 68 18.55 14.35 3.23
N ILE A 69 17.88 14.98 2.25
CA ILE A 69 17.92 14.55 0.84
C ILE A 69 19.33 14.65 0.27
N LYS A 70 20.12 15.63 0.67
CA LYS A 70 21.52 15.82 0.21
C LYS A 70 22.44 14.67 0.59
N ILE A 71 22.08 13.87 1.58
CA ILE A 71 22.84 12.74 2.07
C ILE A 71 22.41 11.46 1.32
N LYS A 72 23.33 10.86 0.57
CA LYS A 72 23.06 9.77 -0.37
C LYS A 72 23.05 8.40 0.31
N THR A 73 22.06 8.13 1.14
CA THR A 73 21.91 6.86 1.86
C THR A 73 21.40 5.75 0.93
N ILE A 74 22.16 5.43 -0.12
CA ILE A 74 21.78 4.40 -1.11
C ILE A 74 22.14 3.03 -0.55
N SER A 75 21.14 2.16 -0.43
CA SER A 75 21.32 0.76 -0.03
C SER A 75 21.65 -0.14 -1.22
N ASN A 76 22.29 -1.29 -0.95
CA ASN A 76 22.60 -2.29 -1.94
C ASN A 76 22.49 -3.69 -1.32
N VAL A 77 22.12 -4.70 -2.13
CA VAL A 77 22.11 -6.11 -1.70
C VAL A 77 23.49 -6.59 -1.29
N ASP A 78 24.53 -6.09 -1.92
CA ASP A 78 25.93 -6.27 -1.58
C ASP A 78 26.36 -5.14 -0.63
N GLU A 79 26.44 -5.44 0.66
CA GLU A 79 26.75 -4.46 1.71
C GLU A 79 28.14 -3.80 1.53
N ASP A 80 29.07 -4.45 0.81
CA ASP A 80 30.40 -3.89 0.52
C ASP A 80 30.33 -2.73 -0.50
N LYS A 81 29.20 -2.57 -1.19
CA LYS A 81 28.93 -1.46 -2.11
C LYS A 81 28.19 -0.30 -1.45
N VAL A 82 27.81 -0.42 -0.20
CA VAL A 82 27.12 0.63 0.54
C VAL A 82 28.14 1.61 1.12
N ASP A 83 27.94 2.89 0.84
CA ASP A 83 28.71 3.96 1.50
C ASP A 83 28.11 4.25 2.89
N TRP A 84 28.60 3.52 3.90
CA TRP A 84 28.13 3.67 5.28
C TRP A 84 28.40 5.05 5.87
N THR A 85 29.36 5.81 5.32
CA THR A 85 29.64 7.20 5.78
C THR A 85 28.44 8.13 5.53
N GLN A 86 27.58 7.81 4.56
CA GLN A 86 26.35 8.56 4.32
C GLN A 86 25.33 8.32 5.43
N PHE A 87 25.20 7.09 5.92
CA PHE A 87 24.35 6.79 7.07
C PHE A 87 24.86 7.47 8.34
N ASP A 88 26.16 7.44 8.57
CA ASP A 88 26.79 8.16 9.69
C ASP A 88 26.52 9.67 9.58
N ALA A 89 26.60 10.25 8.38
CA ALA A 89 26.32 11.65 8.14
C ALA A 89 24.83 11.99 8.39
N LEU A 90 23.91 11.10 8.01
CA LEU A 90 22.48 11.28 8.29
C LEU A 90 22.18 11.20 9.80
N HIS A 91 22.81 10.25 10.51
CA HIS A 91 22.67 10.15 11.97
C HIS A 91 23.18 11.40 12.68
N LYS A 92 24.32 11.93 12.20
CA LYS A 92 24.88 13.20 12.74
C LYS A 92 23.95 14.37 12.47
N LEU A 93 23.36 14.45 11.27
CA LEU A 93 22.35 15.47 10.96
C LEU A 93 21.18 15.40 11.95
N PHE A 94 20.65 14.19 12.23
CA PHE A 94 19.57 14.02 13.18
C PHE A 94 19.97 14.44 14.60
N GLU A 95 21.20 14.13 15.04
CA GLU A 95 21.73 14.58 16.34
C GLU A 95 21.80 16.11 16.44
N GLU A 96 22.24 16.77 15.39
CA GLU A 96 22.35 18.23 15.35
C GLU A 96 20.98 18.92 15.28
N ARG A 97 20.03 18.35 14.56
CA ARG A 97 18.73 18.97 14.29
C ARG A 97 17.66 18.66 15.36
N TYR A 98 17.80 17.55 16.09
CA TYR A 98 16.83 17.07 17.08
C TYR A 98 17.49 16.83 18.46
N PRO A 99 18.01 17.89 19.11
CA PRO A 99 18.79 17.76 20.34
C PRO A 99 17.98 17.27 21.54
N LEU A 100 16.67 17.56 21.62
CA LEU A 100 15.84 17.06 22.72
C LEU A 100 15.56 15.57 22.59
N ILE A 101 15.37 15.06 21.38
CA ILE A 101 15.29 13.61 21.12
C ILE A 101 16.54 12.93 21.65
N HIS A 102 17.73 13.41 21.25
CA HIS A 102 19.01 12.78 21.61
C HIS A 102 19.38 12.97 23.10
N LYS A 103 18.79 13.95 23.77
CA LYS A 103 18.93 14.15 25.22
C LYS A 103 17.96 13.25 26.02
N THR A 104 16.77 12.95 25.47
CA THR A 104 15.66 12.37 26.23
C THR A 104 15.44 10.90 25.92
N LEU A 105 15.54 10.51 24.64
CA LEU A 105 15.31 9.15 24.18
C LEU A 105 16.62 8.35 24.20
N LYS A 106 16.51 7.06 24.53
CA LYS A 106 17.65 6.14 24.38
C LYS A 106 17.80 5.78 22.91
N LYS A 107 18.96 6.09 22.31
CA LYS A 107 19.32 5.73 20.93
C LYS A 107 20.17 4.45 20.93
N GLU A 108 19.82 3.50 20.05
CA GLU A 108 20.57 2.28 19.79
C GLU A 108 20.74 2.12 18.27
N ILE A 109 21.93 1.69 17.83
CA ILE A 109 22.18 1.31 16.44
C ILE A 109 22.04 -0.20 16.35
N VAL A 110 21.13 -0.67 15.48
CA VAL A 110 20.82 -2.08 15.29
C VAL A 110 21.31 -2.54 13.91
N GLY A 111 22.13 -3.57 13.87
CA GLY A 111 22.82 -3.97 12.65
C GLY A 111 23.87 -2.95 12.23
N LYS A 112 23.89 -2.56 10.96
CA LYS A 112 24.90 -1.62 10.43
C LYS A 112 24.52 -0.15 10.72
N ALA A 113 23.26 0.23 10.43
CA ALA A 113 22.85 1.64 10.50
C ALA A 113 21.36 1.85 10.87
N SER A 114 20.62 0.81 11.25
CA SER A 114 19.25 1.02 11.70
C SER A 114 19.20 1.71 13.05
N LEU A 115 18.27 2.65 13.21
CA LEU A 115 18.10 3.40 14.43
C LEU A 115 16.89 2.89 15.23
N LEU A 116 17.11 2.61 16.50
CA LEU A 116 16.05 2.35 17.47
C LEU A 116 16.11 3.42 18.56
N TYR A 117 15.11 4.28 18.61
CA TYR A 117 14.92 5.20 19.72
C TYR A 117 13.83 4.69 20.66
N THR A 118 14.11 4.75 21.95
CA THR A 118 13.15 4.42 23.00
C THR A 118 12.78 5.68 23.78
N TRP A 119 11.54 6.10 23.68
CA TRP A 119 10.95 7.13 24.51
C TRP A 119 10.15 6.47 25.63
N GLU A 120 10.74 6.33 26.78
CA GLU A 120 10.15 5.62 27.92
C GLU A 120 8.86 6.29 28.38
N GLY A 121 7.80 5.51 28.52
CA GLY A 121 6.54 5.93 29.11
C GLY A 121 6.57 5.81 30.65
N LYS A 122 5.67 6.54 31.33
CA LYS A 122 5.54 6.49 32.79
C LYS A 122 4.99 5.16 33.29
N ASN A 123 4.20 4.47 32.47
CA ASN A 123 3.58 3.20 32.82
C ASN A 123 4.17 2.06 31.98
N PRO A 124 5.08 1.25 32.53
CA PRO A 124 5.71 0.16 31.80
C PRO A 124 4.77 -1.03 31.54
N ASP A 125 3.58 -1.09 32.17
CA ASP A 125 2.60 -2.15 31.97
C ASP A 125 1.77 -1.94 30.70
N LEU A 126 1.83 -0.75 30.10
CA LEU A 126 1.16 -0.47 28.84
C LEU A 126 2.00 -0.95 27.64
N GLU A 127 1.40 -1.72 26.74
CA GLU A 127 2.06 -2.13 25.50
C GLU A 127 2.51 -0.89 24.71
N PRO A 128 3.78 -0.82 24.29
CA PRO A 128 4.33 0.30 23.54
C PRO A 128 3.70 0.47 22.16
N ILE A 129 3.85 1.66 21.57
CA ILE A 129 3.61 1.89 20.15
C ILE A 129 4.94 2.05 19.41
N ALA A 130 4.95 1.73 18.10
CA ALA A 130 6.11 1.96 17.25
C ALA A 130 5.74 2.79 16.01
N LEU A 131 6.58 3.78 15.73
CA LEU A 131 6.59 4.56 14.49
C LEU A 131 7.80 4.12 13.67
N LEU A 132 7.55 3.66 12.46
CA LEU A 132 8.56 3.11 11.58
C LEU A 132 8.93 4.08 10.46
N GLY A 133 9.99 3.75 9.77
CA GLY A 133 10.43 4.35 8.54
C GLY A 133 11.76 3.78 8.09
N HIS A 134 12.19 4.10 6.87
CA HIS A 134 13.50 3.73 6.40
C HIS A 134 14.36 4.96 6.01
N GLN A 135 15.66 4.80 6.16
CA GLN A 135 16.65 5.85 5.96
C GLN A 135 17.23 5.81 4.56
N ASP A 136 17.21 4.64 3.94
CA ASP A 136 17.78 4.42 2.62
C ASP A 136 16.88 4.92 1.49
N VAL A 137 17.47 5.00 0.32
CA VAL A 137 16.82 5.39 -0.92
C VAL A 137 17.34 4.53 -2.07
N VAL A 138 16.52 4.33 -3.10
CA VAL A 138 16.98 3.71 -4.34
C VAL A 138 17.97 4.61 -5.08
N PRO A 139 18.92 4.05 -5.85
CA PRO A 139 19.83 4.83 -6.68
C PRO A 139 19.06 5.58 -7.79
N VAL A 140 19.68 6.62 -8.32
CA VAL A 140 19.27 7.22 -9.60
C VAL A 140 19.65 6.25 -10.71
N SER A 141 18.70 5.99 -11.62
CA SER A 141 18.95 5.09 -12.75
C SER A 141 20.04 5.66 -13.66
N ALA A 142 21.05 4.84 -13.94
CA ALA A 142 22.18 5.27 -14.78
C ALA A 142 21.69 5.75 -16.16
N GLY A 143 22.15 6.91 -16.58
CA GLY A 143 21.79 7.53 -17.85
C GLY A 143 20.52 8.38 -17.82
N THR A 144 19.86 8.52 -16.66
CA THR A 144 18.70 9.41 -16.48
C THR A 144 19.01 10.67 -15.67
N GLU A 145 20.26 10.91 -15.34
CA GLU A 145 20.69 12.04 -14.52
C GLU A 145 20.32 13.39 -15.17
N GLN A 146 20.34 13.43 -16.51
CA GLN A 146 20.00 14.62 -17.30
C GLN A 146 18.47 14.84 -17.45
N ASP A 147 17.66 13.86 -17.06
CA ASP A 147 16.20 13.95 -17.14
C ASP A 147 15.60 14.63 -15.90
N TRP A 148 16.43 14.89 -14.88
CA TRP A 148 16.03 15.59 -13.67
C TRP A 148 16.04 17.10 -13.87
N GLU A 149 14.95 17.78 -13.48
CA GLU A 149 14.82 19.23 -13.50
C GLU A 149 15.71 19.91 -12.44
N HIS A 150 15.90 19.22 -11.29
CA HIS A 150 16.77 19.60 -10.20
C HIS A 150 17.69 18.44 -9.83
N ASP A 151 18.87 18.72 -9.24
CA ASP A 151 19.78 17.66 -8.79
C ASP A 151 19.04 16.67 -7.87
N PRO A 152 19.03 15.36 -8.19
CA PRO A 152 18.34 14.35 -7.39
C PRO A 152 18.78 14.29 -5.92
N PHE A 153 19.95 14.80 -5.60
CA PHE A 153 20.46 14.92 -4.24
C PHE A 153 20.77 16.38 -3.85
N GLY A 154 20.16 17.35 -4.55
CA GLY A 154 20.30 18.77 -4.22
C GLY A 154 19.44 19.22 -3.05
N GLY A 155 18.33 18.53 -2.78
CA GLY A 155 17.36 18.93 -1.76
C GLY A 155 16.79 20.33 -2.01
N GLU A 156 16.66 20.75 -3.27
CA GLU A 156 16.26 22.09 -3.63
C GLU A 156 14.82 22.37 -3.21
N ILE A 157 14.60 23.57 -2.62
CA ILE A 157 13.28 24.06 -2.24
C ILE A 157 12.89 25.10 -3.30
N ALA A 158 12.06 24.66 -4.25
CA ALA A 158 11.65 25.49 -5.39
C ALA A 158 10.20 25.20 -5.81
N ASP A 159 9.51 26.20 -6.35
CA ASP A 159 8.16 26.10 -6.93
C ASP A 159 7.11 25.45 -6.02
N GLY A 160 7.26 25.59 -4.70
CA GLY A 160 6.36 25.00 -3.71
C GLY A 160 6.65 23.54 -3.39
N TYR A 161 7.80 23.00 -3.80
CA TYR A 161 8.23 21.62 -3.58
C TYR A 161 9.61 21.55 -2.89
N VAL A 162 9.85 20.42 -2.21
CA VAL A 162 11.21 19.95 -1.92
C VAL A 162 11.51 18.84 -2.92
N TRP A 163 12.59 19.04 -3.69
CA TRP A 163 12.99 18.15 -4.77
C TRP A 163 14.11 17.22 -4.36
N GLY A 164 14.02 15.98 -4.82
CA GLY A 164 15.11 15.03 -4.73
C GLY A 164 14.69 13.62 -4.38
N ARG A 165 15.60 12.68 -4.56
CA ARG A 165 15.44 11.27 -4.21
C ARG A 165 15.26 11.11 -2.71
N GLY A 166 14.17 10.42 -2.30
CA GLY A 166 13.76 10.29 -0.90
C GLY A 166 12.83 11.39 -0.42
N ALA A 167 12.44 12.35 -1.29
CA ALA A 167 11.47 13.39 -0.94
C ALA A 167 10.07 12.82 -0.67
N VAL A 168 9.71 11.72 -1.31
CA VAL A 168 8.46 10.99 -1.11
C VAL A 168 8.70 9.64 -0.43
N ASP A 169 9.79 8.95 -0.78
CA ASP A 169 10.09 7.59 -0.33
C ASP A 169 11.51 7.51 0.27
N MET A 170 11.63 7.59 1.65
CA MET A 170 10.62 8.12 2.57
C MET A 170 11.25 9.06 3.62
N LYS A 171 12.28 9.82 3.25
CA LYS A 171 12.94 10.76 4.19
C LYS A 171 11.96 11.79 4.75
N ASN A 172 10.95 12.20 3.95
CA ASN A 172 9.86 13.06 4.41
C ASN A 172 9.15 12.51 5.65
N HIS A 173 8.86 11.21 5.67
CA HIS A 173 8.18 10.57 6.80
C HIS A 173 9.09 10.46 8.03
N VAL A 174 10.34 10.00 7.85
CA VAL A 174 11.32 9.90 8.94
C VAL A 174 11.55 11.25 9.60
N VAL A 175 11.79 12.29 8.78
CA VAL A 175 12.01 13.66 9.26
C VAL A 175 10.73 14.21 9.92
N ALA A 176 9.53 13.89 9.41
CA ALA A 176 8.26 14.33 10.02
C ALA A 176 8.00 13.68 11.38
N VAL A 177 8.35 12.40 11.53
CA VAL A 177 8.25 11.71 12.84
C VAL A 177 9.21 12.35 13.83
N LEU A 178 10.50 12.54 13.44
CA LEU A 178 11.49 13.19 14.32
C LEU A 178 11.06 14.62 14.69
N GLU A 179 10.62 15.42 13.73
CA GLU A 179 10.14 16.79 13.97
C GLU A 179 8.95 16.82 14.94
N SER A 180 8.04 15.87 14.78
CA SER A 180 6.85 15.77 15.63
C SER A 180 7.20 15.36 17.07
N VAL A 181 8.17 14.46 17.24
CA VAL A 181 8.66 14.05 18.58
C VAL A 181 9.44 15.19 19.24
N GLU A 182 10.36 15.87 18.51
CA GLU A 182 11.10 17.02 19.02
C GLU A 182 10.15 18.12 19.50
N THR A 183 9.13 18.45 18.69
CA THR A 183 8.13 19.45 19.05
C THR A 183 7.27 19.02 20.24
N ARG A 184 6.97 17.71 20.40
CA ARG A 184 6.28 17.20 21.60
C ARG A 184 7.13 17.31 22.85
N LEU A 185 8.44 17.11 22.74
CA LEU A 185 9.39 17.33 23.84
C LEU A 185 9.49 18.82 24.21
N GLU A 186 9.52 19.71 23.21
CA GLU A 186 9.46 21.17 23.42
C GLU A 186 8.16 21.59 24.13
N ASP A 187 7.04 20.94 23.83
CA ASP A 187 5.75 21.15 24.49
C ASP A 187 5.70 20.55 25.91
N GLY A 188 6.75 19.89 26.37
CA GLY A 188 6.82 19.24 27.69
C GLY A 188 5.98 17.96 27.78
N PHE A 189 5.61 17.34 26.65
CA PHE A 189 4.85 16.11 26.65
C PHE A 189 5.70 14.93 27.15
N VAL A 190 5.12 14.16 28.08
CA VAL A 190 5.70 12.91 28.58
C VAL A 190 4.69 11.78 28.32
N PRO A 191 5.04 10.74 27.59
CA PRO A 191 4.12 9.65 27.26
C PRO A 191 3.78 8.80 28.49
N GLU A 192 2.57 8.24 28.52
CA GLU A 192 2.20 7.22 29.52
C GLU A 192 2.73 5.84 29.11
N ARG A 193 2.66 5.50 27.82
CA ARG A 193 3.26 4.27 27.27
C ARG A 193 4.52 4.57 26.49
N THR A 194 5.44 3.63 26.46
CA THR A 194 6.68 3.74 25.68
C THR A 194 6.38 3.92 24.19
N VAL A 195 7.14 4.80 23.54
CA VAL A 195 7.11 5.01 22.09
C VAL A 195 8.45 4.60 21.51
N TYR A 196 8.44 3.67 20.57
CA TYR A 196 9.62 3.32 19.78
C TYR A 196 9.61 4.06 18.44
N LEU A 197 10.78 4.61 18.05
CA LEU A 197 11.03 5.04 16.68
C LEU A 197 12.00 4.06 16.07
N CYS A 198 11.59 3.40 14.99
CA CYS A 198 12.30 2.29 14.38
C CYS A 198 12.61 2.61 12.91
N PHE A 199 13.83 3.07 12.62
CA PHE A 199 14.21 3.47 11.26
C PHE A 199 15.17 2.45 10.65
N GLY A 200 14.68 1.67 9.68
CA GLY A 200 15.44 0.71 8.89
C GLY A 200 16.50 1.39 8.03
N HIS A 201 17.49 0.63 7.54
CA HIS A 201 18.56 1.18 6.70
C HIS A 201 18.65 0.53 5.30
N ASN A 202 17.78 -0.41 4.98
CA ASN A 202 17.81 -1.15 3.72
C ASN A 202 16.45 -1.77 3.34
N GLU A 203 15.38 -1.00 3.48
CA GLU A 203 14.02 -1.38 3.07
C GLU A 203 13.97 -1.63 1.55
N GLU A 204 14.60 -0.77 0.78
CA GLU A 204 14.65 -0.76 -0.68
C GLU A 204 15.38 -1.98 -1.28
N VAL A 205 16.00 -2.80 -0.42
CA VAL A 205 16.66 -4.03 -0.80
C VAL A 205 15.82 -5.23 -0.37
N VAL A 206 14.79 -5.54 -1.17
CA VAL A 206 13.75 -6.56 -0.90
C VAL A 206 14.31 -7.93 -0.44
N ALA A 207 15.47 -8.35 -0.92
CA ALA A 207 16.07 -9.65 -0.64
C ALA A 207 17.25 -9.60 0.35
N SER A 208 17.41 -8.49 1.09
CA SER A 208 18.53 -8.39 2.03
C SER A 208 18.40 -9.42 3.17
N PRO A 209 19.39 -10.30 3.35
CA PRO A 209 19.43 -11.20 4.51
C PRO A 209 19.61 -10.43 5.83
N ASN A 210 20.09 -9.19 5.74
CA ASN A 210 20.43 -8.30 6.84
C ASN A 210 19.43 -7.16 7.03
N ASN A 211 18.15 -7.34 6.64
CA ASN A 211 17.13 -6.30 6.75
C ASN A 211 17.09 -5.68 8.17
N GLY A 212 17.25 -4.37 8.22
CA GLY A 212 17.39 -3.61 9.46
C GLY A 212 16.15 -3.62 10.35
N ALA A 213 14.97 -3.46 9.75
CA ALA A 213 13.70 -3.52 10.47
C ALA A 213 13.44 -4.91 11.07
N LYS A 214 13.77 -5.97 10.34
CA LYS A 214 13.70 -7.35 10.85
C LYS A 214 14.63 -7.54 12.06
N LYS A 215 15.81 -6.94 12.05
CA LYS A 215 16.74 -6.98 13.20
C LYS A 215 16.19 -6.19 14.39
N ILE A 216 15.58 -5.01 14.17
CA ILE A 216 14.94 -4.25 15.24
C ILE A 216 13.78 -5.05 15.84
N SER A 217 12.89 -5.59 15.02
CA SER A 217 11.75 -6.40 15.48
C SER A 217 12.22 -7.61 16.30
N ALA A 218 13.23 -8.36 15.81
CA ALA A 218 13.79 -9.48 16.53
C ALA A 218 14.45 -9.08 17.87
N LEU A 219 15.09 -7.90 17.92
CA LEU A 219 15.64 -7.36 19.16
C LEU A 219 14.53 -7.03 20.16
N LEU A 220 13.46 -6.38 19.72
CA LEU A 220 12.30 -6.08 20.59
C LEU A 220 11.63 -7.37 21.07
N GLU A 221 11.42 -8.36 20.19
CA GLU A 221 10.92 -9.69 20.55
C GLU A 221 11.78 -10.39 21.60
N SER A 222 13.10 -10.35 21.43
CA SER A 222 14.07 -10.94 22.39
C SER A 222 14.02 -10.27 23.78
N ARG A 223 13.55 -9.04 23.84
CA ARG A 223 13.31 -8.28 25.08
C ARG A 223 11.92 -8.52 25.67
N GLY A 224 11.11 -9.38 25.06
CA GLY A 224 9.75 -9.68 25.48
C GLY A 224 8.74 -8.56 25.15
N VAL A 225 9.08 -7.63 24.26
CA VAL A 225 8.21 -6.53 23.88
C VAL A 225 7.05 -7.02 23.02
N ARG A 226 5.83 -6.66 23.41
CA ARG A 226 4.62 -6.74 22.56
C ARG A 226 4.18 -5.32 22.28
N LEU A 227 3.79 -5.03 21.05
CA LEU A 227 3.39 -3.69 20.64
C LEU A 227 1.86 -3.58 20.55
N ASP A 228 1.29 -2.50 21.11
CA ASP A 228 -0.12 -2.12 20.92
C ASP A 228 -0.40 -1.82 19.46
N SER A 229 0.47 -1.08 18.80
CA SER A 229 0.34 -0.76 17.39
C SER A 229 1.65 -0.33 16.74
N VAL A 230 1.70 -0.51 15.42
CA VAL A 230 2.78 -0.08 14.53
C VAL A 230 2.19 0.84 13.47
N LEU A 231 2.85 1.96 13.20
CA LEU A 231 2.57 2.85 12.08
C LEU A 231 3.82 2.99 11.22
N ASP A 232 3.69 2.67 9.95
CA ASP A 232 4.72 2.76 8.92
C ASP A 232 4.19 3.54 7.71
N GLU A 233 4.98 3.67 6.67
CA GLU A 233 4.61 4.20 5.37
C GLU A 233 3.66 3.29 4.56
N GLY A 234 3.46 3.60 3.28
CA GLY A 234 2.77 2.75 2.29
C GLY A 234 1.29 3.07 2.08
N GLY A 235 0.73 4.01 2.84
CA GLY A 235 -0.54 4.68 2.58
C GLY A 235 -0.33 6.18 2.36
N ALA A 236 -1.28 6.84 1.74
CA ALA A 236 -1.21 8.28 1.45
C ALA A 236 -2.59 8.92 1.42
N ILE A 237 -2.63 10.24 1.34
CA ILE A 237 -3.85 10.98 1.06
C ILE A 237 -3.90 11.27 -0.45
N LEU A 238 -4.83 10.63 -1.16
CA LEU A 238 -4.98 10.72 -2.61
C LEU A 238 -6.22 11.55 -2.98
N PRO A 239 -6.09 12.63 -3.75
CA PRO A 239 -7.27 13.33 -4.26
C PRO A 239 -8.07 12.43 -5.21
N ILE A 240 -9.36 12.26 -4.94
CA ILE A 240 -10.29 11.56 -5.83
C ILE A 240 -11.31 12.56 -6.33
N LYS A 241 -11.22 12.89 -7.62
CA LYS A 241 -12.14 13.82 -8.27
C LYS A 241 -12.74 13.17 -9.51
N VAL A 242 -14.03 12.81 -9.38
CA VAL A 242 -14.84 12.32 -10.50
C VAL A 242 -16.05 13.24 -10.62
N PRO A 243 -16.14 14.05 -11.69
CA PRO A 243 -17.21 15.06 -11.84
C PRO A 243 -18.59 14.47 -11.64
N GLY A 244 -19.41 15.11 -10.78
CA GLY A 244 -20.79 14.69 -10.48
C GLY A 244 -20.91 13.43 -9.61
N ILE A 245 -19.79 12.80 -9.23
CA ILE A 245 -19.77 11.57 -8.40
C ILE A 245 -19.11 11.81 -7.05
N ILE A 246 -17.86 12.24 -7.02
CA ILE A 246 -17.09 12.44 -5.79
C ILE A 246 -16.02 13.52 -6.00
N ASP A 247 -15.82 14.38 -4.99
CA ASP A 247 -14.69 15.30 -4.87
C ASP A 247 -14.24 15.24 -3.41
N LYS A 248 -13.31 14.32 -3.12
CA LYS A 248 -12.80 13.99 -1.79
C LYS A 248 -11.34 13.56 -1.86
N ASN A 249 -10.68 13.58 -0.72
CA ASN A 249 -9.37 12.98 -0.55
C ASN A 249 -9.54 11.59 0.10
N LEU A 250 -8.99 10.55 -0.49
CA LEU A 250 -8.93 9.23 0.12
C LEU A 250 -7.66 9.12 0.98
N ALA A 251 -7.82 9.08 2.28
CA ALA A 251 -6.76 8.70 3.21
C ALA A 251 -6.73 7.17 3.30
N GLY A 252 -5.85 6.55 2.53
CA GLY A 252 -5.70 5.10 2.46
C GLY A 252 -4.89 4.58 3.65
N ILE A 253 -5.54 3.91 4.61
CA ILE A 253 -4.86 3.29 5.75
C ILE A 253 -4.55 1.85 5.39
N GLY A 254 -3.28 1.54 5.09
CA GLY A 254 -2.83 0.20 4.74
C GLY A 254 -2.99 -0.77 5.92
N ILE A 255 -3.85 -1.77 5.76
CA ILE A 255 -4.09 -2.80 6.77
C ILE A 255 -3.46 -4.14 6.42
N ALA A 256 -2.97 -4.27 5.20
CA ALA A 256 -2.26 -5.43 4.70
C ALA A 256 -1.39 -5.06 3.50
N GLU A 257 -0.41 -5.92 3.20
CA GLU A 257 0.45 -5.83 2.02
C GLU A 257 0.35 -7.09 1.19
N LYS A 258 0.47 -6.93 -0.12
CA LYS A 258 0.62 -8.08 -1.01
C LYS A 258 1.96 -8.78 -0.79
N GLY A 259 1.94 -10.09 -0.97
CA GLY A 259 3.17 -10.85 -1.11
C GLY A 259 3.77 -10.66 -2.50
N TYR A 260 4.96 -11.19 -2.67
CA TYR A 260 5.74 -11.13 -3.89
C TYR A 260 6.43 -12.47 -4.12
N CYS A 261 6.46 -12.96 -5.34
CA CYS A 261 7.39 -14.02 -5.72
C CYS A 261 7.69 -14.01 -7.22
N ASP A 262 8.88 -14.50 -7.55
CA ASP A 262 9.32 -14.77 -8.91
C ASP A 262 9.50 -16.27 -9.13
N TYR A 263 8.87 -16.78 -10.18
CA TYR A 263 9.10 -18.14 -10.65
C TYR A 263 9.80 -18.12 -12.02
N LYS A 264 10.90 -18.88 -12.13
CA LYS A 264 11.48 -19.23 -13.43
C LYS A 264 10.84 -20.52 -13.94
N ILE A 265 10.31 -20.47 -15.13
CA ILE A 265 9.72 -21.63 -15.82
C ILE A 265 10.64 -21.95 -16.99
N SER A 266 11.17 -23.15 -17.03
CA SER A 266 12.12 -23.57 -18.06
C SER A 266 11.71 -24.88 -18.71
N LEU A 267 12.08 -25.06 -19.96
CA LEU A 267 11.95 -26.31 -20.68
C LEU A 267 13.19 -26.59 -21.52
N THR A 268 13.46 -27.87 -21.74
CA THR A 268 14.51 -28.35 -22.60
C THR A 268 13.96 -28.88 -23.91
N ALA A 269 14.72 -28.77 -24.98
CA ALA A 269 14.41 -29.32 -26.27
C ALA A 269 15.71 -29.74 -27.01
N LYS A 270 15.56 -30.44 -28.12
CA LYS A 270 16.70 -30.76 -28.98
C LYS A 270 17.13 -29.48 -29.71
N GLY A 271 18.34 -29.00 -29.39
CA GLY A 271 18.95 -27.91 -30.14
C GLY A 271 19.36 -28.33 -31.56
N GLY A 272 19.93 -27.42 -32.33
CA GLY A 272 20.42 -27.69 -33.65
C GLY A 272 20.61 -26.45 -34.51
N HIS A 273 20.85 -26.65 -35.79
CA HIS A 273 20.99 -25.57 -36.75
C HIS A 273 19.59 -25.06 -37.18
N SER A 274 19.42 -23.75 -37.29
CA SER A 274 18.14 -23.14 -37.62
C SER A 274 17.59 -23.47 -39.03
N SER A 275 18.44 -23.98 -39.95
CA SER A 275 18.02 -24.38 -41.28
C SER A 275 17.23 -25.68 -41.33
N THR A 276 17.25 -26.49 -40.27
CA THR A 276 16.52 -27.75 -40.16
C THR A 276 15.69 -27.80 -38.87
N PRO A 277 14.71 -26.90 -38.72
CA PRO A 277 13.99 -26.78 -37.48
C PRO A 277 12.98 -27.92 -37.31
N PRO A 278 12.69 -28.36 -36.07
CA PRO A 278 11.54 -29.18 -35.76
C PRO A 278 10.24 -28.37 -35.94
N ASN A 279 9.08 -29.06 -36.00
CA ASN A 279 7.77 -28.39 -36.08
C ASN A 279 7.54 -27.37 -34.93
N HIS A 280 8.09 -27.65 -33.75
CA HIS A 280 8.01 -26.76 -32.57
C HIS A 280 9.38 -26.66 -31.91
N THR A 281 9.95 -25.46 -31.94
CA THR A 281 11.19 -25.12 -31.25
C THR A 281 10.96 -24.98 -29.73
N ALA A 282 12.03 -24.87 -28.92
CA ALA A 282 11.91 -24.60 -27.51
C ALA A 282 11.15 -23.27 -27.23
N LEU A 283 11.46 -22.21 -27.98
CA LEU A 283 10.77 -20.93 -27.87
C LEU A 283 9.29 -21.02 -28.29
N GLY A 284 8.96 -21.78 -29.36
CA GLY A 284 7.55 -21.99 -29.72
C GLY A 284 6.75 -22.70 -28.62
N LYS A 285 7.34 -23.73 -27.99
CA LYS A 285 6.71 -24.40 -26.81
C LYS A 285 6.62 -23.50 -25.61
N MET A 286 7.60 -22.60 -25.38
CA MET A 286 7.55 -21.62 -24.29
C MET A 286 6.48 -20.56 -24.53
N ALA A 287 6.23 -20.16 -25.79
CA ALA A 287 5.12 -19.26 -26.13
C ALA A 287 3.75 -19.87 -25.74
N ASP A 288 3.56 -21.17 -25.89
CA ASP A 288 2.36 -21.86 -25.40
C ASP A 288 2.26 -21.83 -23.89
N VAL A 289 3.37 -21.99 -23.17
CA VAL A 289 3.41 -21.85 -21.69
C VAL A 289 3.03 -20.46 -21.26
N ILE A 290 3.59 -19.40 -21.88
CA ILE A 290 3.22 -18.00 -21.60
C ILE A 290 1.72 -17.80 -21.81
N LYS A 291 1.20 -18.26 -22.94
CA LYS A 291 -0.23 -18.17 -23.26
C LYS A 291 -1.11 -18.90 -22.25
N ASP A 292 -0.69 -20.08 -21.77
CA ASP A 292 -1.40 -20.81 -20.74
C ASP A 292 -1.46 -20.02 -19.44
N ILE A 293 -0.37 -19.35 -19.04
CA ILE A 293 -0.30 -18.52 -17.82
C ILE A 293 -1.16 -17.27 -17.96
N GLU A 294 -1.02 -16.52 -19.05
CA GLU A 294 -1.72 -15.24 -19.25
C GLU A 294 -3.23 -15.42 -19.42
N ASN A 295 -3.67 -16.50 -20.06
CA ASN A 295 -5.09 -16.80 -20.24
C ASN A 295 -5.77 -17.39 -19.00
N ASN A 296 -5.01 -17.82 -18.00
CA ASN A 296 -5.53 -18.41 -16.78
C ASN A 296 -5.13 -17.58 -15.55
N GLN A 297 -5.55 -16.33 -15.53
CA GLN A 297 -5.34 -15.43 -14.39
C GLN A 297 -5.98 -15.98 -13.11
N PHE A 298 -5.44 -15.57 -11.95
CA PHE A 298 -6.05 -15.89 -10.65
C PHE A 298 -7.49 -15.35 -10.59
N LYS A 299 -8.34 -16.07 -9.85
CA LYS A 299 -9.73 -15.67 -9.64
C LYS A 299 -9.76 -14.36 -8.83
N SER A 300 -10.58 -13.43 -9.29
CA SER A 300 -10.81 -12.18 -8.56
C SER A 300 -11.79 -12.39 -7.41
N GLU A 301 -11.54 -11.71 -6.29
CA GLU A 301 -12.41 -11.70 -5.11
C GLU A 301 -12.55 -10.28 -4.56
N ILE A 302 -13.76 -9.93 -4.13
CA ILE A 302 -13.99 -8.70 -3.36
C ILE A 302 -13.68 -9.01 -1.90
N THR A 303 -12.49 -8.62 -1.48
CA THR A 303 -12.00 -8.84 -0.12
C THR A 303 -12.64 -7.87 0.89
N PRO A 304 -12.57 -8.13 2.20
CA PRO A 304 -13.01 -7.17 3.22
C PRO A 304 -12.37 -5.78 3.08
N VAL A 305 -11.13 -5.72 2.62
CA VAL A 305 -10.44 -4.44 2.35
C VAL A 305 -11.16 -3.67 1.25
N VAL A 306 -11.46 -4.31 0.13
CA VAL A 306 -12.20 -3.70 -0.99
C VAL A 306 -13.62 -3.32 -0.58
N ASP A 307 -14.31 -4.17 0.18
CA ASP A 307 -15.63 -3.84 0.75
C ASP A 307 -15.56 -2.57 1.64
N GLY A 308 -14.50 -2.46 2.46
CA GLY A 308 -14.28 -1.29 3.30
C GLY A 308 -14.07 0.00 2.49
N ILE A 309 -13.27 -0.05 1.42
CA ILE A 309 -13.09 1.09 0.50
C ILE A 309 -14.44 1.46 -0.13
N LEU A 310 -15.17 0.49 -0.68
CA LEU A 310 -16.45 0.72 -1.33
C LEU A 310 -17.50 1.31 -0.37
N ASP A 311 -17.53 0.86 0.89
CA ASP A 311 -18.43 1.42 1.91
C ASP A 311 -18.06 2.87 2.23
N LYS A 312 -16.79 3.14 2.59
CA LYS A 312 -16.32 4.47 3.01
C LYS A 312 -16.43 5.49 1.86
N VAL A 313 -15.92 5.16 0.69
CA VAL A 313 -15.99 6.02 -0.50
C VAL A 313 -17.44 6.18 -0.95
N GLY A 314 -18.20 5.08 -1.00
CA GLY A 314 -19.59 5.09 -1.45
C GLY A 314 -20.50 6.03 -0.66
N ARG A 315 -20.32 6.10 0.67
CA ARG A 315 -21.06 7.03 1.54
C ARG A 315 -20.77 8.49 1.22
N ASN A 316 -19.62 8.79 0.67
CA ASN A 316 -19.15 10.14 0.34
C ASN A 316 -19.41 10.56 -1.12
N THR A 317 -20.09 9.71 -1.91
CA THR A 317 -20.44 10.03 -3.30
C THR A 317 -21.75 10.84 -3.41
N SER A 318 -22.05 11.33 -4.61
CA SER A 318 -23.34 11.97 -4.92
C SER A 318 -24.51 11.02 -4.66
N PHE A 319 -25.72 11.59 -4.46
CA PHE A 319 -26.91 10.78 -4.19
C PHE A 319 -27.19 9.76 -5.30
N LEU A 320 -26.92 10.11 -6.56
CA LEU A 320 -27.12 9.20 -7.69
C LEU A 320 -26.19 7.98 -7.59
N ALA A 321 -24.89 8.18 -7.33
CA ALA A 321 -23.93 7.12 -7.16
C ALA A 321 -24.23 6.26 -5.91
N ARG A 322 -24.71 6.89 -4.82
CA ARG A 322 -25.11 6.18 -3.59
C ARG A 322 -26.25 5.20 -3.82
N ASN A 323 -27.19 5.47 -4.74
CA ASN A 323 -28.25 4.54 -5.09
C ASN A 323 -27.73 3.20 -5.64
N ILE A 324 -26.54 3.22 -6.24
CA ILE A 324 -25.86 2.01 -6.71
C ILE A 324 -25.04 1.43 -5.56
N LEU A 325 -24.18 2.24 -4.95
CA LEU A 325 -23.16 1.78 -4.00
C LEU A 325 -23.76 1.30 -2.65
N CYS A 326 -24.91 1.80 -2.22
CA CYS A 326 -25.61 1.26 -1.05
C CYS A 326 -26.04 -0.22 -1.20
N ASN A 327 -25.98 -0.74 -2.43
CA ASN A 327 -26.27 -2.14 -2.76
C ASN A 327 -25.02 -2.90 -3.24
N ALA A 328 -23.81 -2.38 -3.00
CA ALA A 328 -22.56 -2.95 -3.46
C ALA A 328 -22.45 -4.45 -3.16
N LYS A 329 -22.93 -4.90 -1.98
CA LYS A 329 -22.90 -6.32 -1.62
C LYS A 329 -23.67 -7.25 -2.59
N TYR A 330 -24.74 -6.78 -3.21
CA TYR A 330 -25.51 -7.53 -4.22
C TYR A 330 -24.89 -7.38 -5.62
N LEU A 331 -24.11 -6.33 -5.83
CA LEU A 331 -23.44 -6.02 -7.09
C LEU A 331 -22.01 -6.61 -7.16
N LYS A 332 -21.56 -7.32 -6.11
CA LYS A 332 -20.22 -7.94 -6.07
C LYS A 332 -19.85 -8.72 -7.35
N PRO A 333 -20.72 -9.56 -7.94
CA PRO A 333 -20.36 -10.26 -9.18
C PRO A 333 -20.08 -9.29 -10.34
N ALA A 334 -20.89 -8.26 -10.51
CA ALA A 334 -20.69 -7.25 -11.56
C ALA A 334 -19.45 -6.38 -11.28
N LEU A 335 -19.28 -5.89 -10.04
CA LEU A 335 -18.12 -5.13 -9.61
C LEU A 335 -16.82 -5.93 -9.85
N LYS A 336 -16.82 -7.22 -9.52
CA LYS A 336 -15.68 -8.09 -9.74
C LYS A 336 -15.29 -8.17 -11.22
N VAL A 337 -16.27 -8.30 -12.12
CA VAL A 337 -16.01 -8.29 -13.57
C VAL A 337 -15.43 -6.94 -14.02
N VAL A 338 -16.04 -5.83 -13.61
CA VAL A 338 -15.56 -4.48 -13.96
C VAL A 338 -14.13 -4.27 -13.46
N MET A 339 -13.88 -4.52 -12.16
CA MET A 339 -12.56 -4.33 -11.57
C MET A 339 -11.50 -5.23 -12.21
N SER A 340 -11.85 -6.47 -12.58
CA SER A 340 -10.91 -7.41 -13.20
C SER A 340 -10.42 -6.97 -14.58
N ASN A 341 -11.16 -6.09 -15.27
CA ASN A 341 -10.82 -5.59 -16.61
C ASN A 341 -10.09 -4.24 -16.58
N ILE A 342 -9.92 -3.63 -15.43
CA ILE A 342 -9.18 -2.38 -15.24
C ILE A 342 -7.86 -2.74 -14.54
N PRO A 343 -6.68 -2.61 -15.16
CA PRO A 343 -5.41 -3.10 -14.60
C PRO A 343 -5.16 -2.65 -13.15
N ALA A 344 -5.30 -1.37 -12.85
CA ALA A 344 -5.13 -0.83 -11.51
C ALA A 344 -6.14 -1.41 -10.51
N ALA A 345 -7.41 -1.56 -10.88
CA ALA A 345 -8.44 -2.14 -10.02
C ALA A 345 -8.29 -3.66 -9.87
N ALA A 346 -7.82 -4.35 -10.91
CA ALA A 346 -7.57 -5.78 -10.88
C ALA A 346 -6.54 -6.17 -9.81
N SER A 347 -5.55 -5.31 -9.57
CA SER A 347 -4.54 -5.53 -8.53
C SER A 347 -5.12 -5.58 -7.10
N PHE A 348 -6.26 -4.94 -6.85
CA PHE A 348 -6.95 -4.99 -5.56
C PHE A 348 -7.80 -6.24 -5.33
N VAL A 349 -8.15 -6.95 -6.39
CA VAL A 349 -9.12 -8.06 -6.32
C VAL A 349 -8.54 -9.42 -6.67
N ARG A 350 -7.28 -9.50 -7.11
CA ARG A 350 -6.63 -10.79 -7.40
C ARG A 350 -5.11 -10.75 -7.23
N THR A 351 -4.51 -11.92 -7.06
CA THR A 351 -3.08 -12.11 -7.28
C THR A 351 -2.77 -11.79 -8.75
N THR A 352 -1.82 -10.89 -8.99
CA THR A 352 -1.44 -10.48 -10.33
C THR A 352 -0.30 -11.34 -10.86
N THR A 353 -0.26 -11.51 -12.18
CA THR A 353 0.73 -12.30 -12.90
C THR A 353 1.32 -11.45 -14.00
N ALA A 354 2.65 -11.38 -14.07
CA ALA A 354 3.37 -10.66 -15.11
C ALA A 354 4.55 -11.49 -15.61
N VAL A 355 4.57 -11.84 -16.88
CA VAL A 355 5.75 -12.43 -17.53
C VAL A 355 6.71 -11.27 -17.84
N THR A 356 7.90 -11.28 -17.24
CA THR A 356 8.82 -10.14 -17.26
C THR A 356 10.09 -10.37 -18.04
N MET A 357 10.57 -11.62 -18.12
CA MET A 357 11.80 -11.97 -18.82
C MET A 357 11.60 -13.23 -19.65
N ALA A 358 12.29 -13.30 -20.80
CA ALA A 358 12.34 -14.49 -21.65
C ALA A 358 13.75 -14.71 -22.14
N GLU A 359 14.20 -15.97 -22.13
CA GLU A 359 15.53 -16.39 -22.57
C GLU A 359 15.42 -17.54 -23.59
N GLY A 360 16.31 -17.55 -24.55
CA GLY A 360 16.41 -18.59 -25.58
C GLY A 360 17.84 -18.75 -26.06
N SER A 361 18.04 -18.86 -27.40
CA SER A 361 19.37 -18.92 -27.98
C SER A 361 20.06 -17.55 -27.96
N PRO A 362 21.36 -17.47 -27.66
CA PRO A 362 22.14 -16.25 -27.83
C PRO A 362 22.53 -15.94 -29.29
N GLN A 363 22.27 -16.87 -30.21
CA GLN A 363 22.63 -16.77 -31.65
C GLN A 363 21.42 -17.04 -32.55
N ALA A 364 21.24 -16.21 -33.54
CA ALA A 364 20.07 -16.29 -34.47
C ALA A 364 19.99 -17.59 -35.29
N ASN A 365 21.12 -18.20 -35.58
CA ASN A 365 21.21 -19.43 -36.39
C ASN A 365 21.26 -20.72 -35.54
N VAL A 366 21.04 -20.65 -34.25
CA VAL A 366 21.07 -21.78 -33.30
C VAL A 366 19.70 -21.99 -32.67
N LEU A 367 19.17 -23.19 -32.74
CA LEU A 367 17.96 -23.58 -32.01
C LEU A 367 18.30 -23.80 -30.55
N PRO A 368 17.60 -23.13 -29.60
CA PRO A 368 17.90 -23.25 -28.17
C PRO A 368 17.61 -24.64 -27.65
N GLN A 369 18.55 -25.18 -26.85
CA GLN A 369 18.36 -26.41 -26.06
C GLN A 369 17.56 -26.17 -24.80
N LYS A 370 17.54 -24.93 -24.29
CA LYS A 370 16.75 -24.49 -23.15
C LYS A 370 16.07 -23.17 -23.49
N ALA A 371 14.80 -23.05 -23.14
CA ALA A 371 14.08 -21.79 -23.11
C ALA A 371 13.54 -21.57 -21.73
N SER A 372 13.51 -20.31 -21.24
CA SER A 372 12.98 -19.99 -19.93
C SER A 372 12.26 -18.64 -19.93
N VAL A 373 11.32 -18.49 -19.01
CA VAL A 373 10.65 -17.22 -18.69
C VAL A 373 10.63 -17.00 -17.21
N SER A 374 10.76 -15.74 -16.78
CA SER A 374 10.50 -15.33 -15.42
C SER A 374 9.13 -14.70 -15.30
N VAL A 375 8.39 -15.09 -14.28
CA VAL A 375 7.02 -14.64 -14.03
C VAL A 375 6.96 -14.07 -12.63
N ASN A 376 6.61 -12.78 -12.54
CA ASN A 376 6.42 -12.05 -11.29
C ASN A 376 4.97 -12.16 -10.82
N PHE A 377 4.79 -12.35 -9.54
CA PHE A 377 3.48 -12.39 -8.89
C PHE A 377 3.42 -11.40 -7.73
N ARG A 378 2.29 -10.69 -7.60
CA ARG A 378 1.92 -9.94 -6.40
C ARG A 378 0.74 -10.66 -5.74
N ILE A 379 1.00 -11.30 -4.60
CA ILE A 379 0.14 -12.30 -3.97
C ILE A 379 -0.84 -11.62 -3.03
N MET A 380 -2.14 -11.96 -3.15
CA MET A 380 -3.18 -11.44 -2.24
C MET A 380 -3.02 -12.01 -0.82
N PRO A 381 -3.29 -11.21 0.23
CA PRO A 381 -3.45 -11.74 1.58
C PRO A 381 -4.42 -12.93 1.63
N GLY A 382 -4.04 -13.98 2.36
CA GLY A 382 -4.78 -15.23 2.43
C GLY A 382 -4.37 -16.28 1.38
N MET A 383 -3.48 -15.93 0.45
CA MET A 383 -2.80 -16.87 -0.43
C MET A 383 -1.31 -16.95 -0.07
N THR A 384 -0.65 -18.03 -0.51
CA THR A 384 0.76 -18.29 -0.24
C THR A 384 1.57 -18.40 -1.54
N ILE A 385 2.90 -18.34 -1.43
CA ILE A 385 3.83 -18.66 -2.53
C ILE A 385 3.59 -20.08 -3.06
N ALA A 386 3.26 -21.03 -2.17
CA ALA A 386 2.94 -22.41 -2.55
C ALA A 386 1.65 -22.51 -3.37
N ASP A 387 0.64 -21.67 -3.09
CA ASP A 387 -0.60 -21.60 -3.89
C ASP A 387 -0.31 -21.10 -5.32
N VAL A 388 0.63 -20.15 -5.46
CA VAL A 388 1.08 -19.68 -6.79
C VAL A 388 1.70 -20.82 -7.58
N LYS A 389 2.59 -21.61 -6.97
CA LYS A 389 3.18 -22.78 -7.60
C LYS A 389 2.13 -23.81 -8.04
N THR A 390 1.18 -24.07 -7.17
CA THR A 390 0.05 -24.98 -7.43
C THR A 390 -0.79 -24.51 -8.62
N HIS A 391 -1.05 -23.20 -8.69
CA HIS A 391 -1.76 -22.60 -9.81
C HIS A 391 -0.97 -22.77 -11.12
N LEU A 392 0.33 -22.46 -11.15
CA LEU A 392 1.19 -22.67 -12.32
C LEU A 392 1.17 -24.12 -12.79
N GLN A 393 1.35 -25.09 -11.88
CA GLN A 393 1.31 -26.52 -12.20
C GLN A 393 -0.04 -26.95 -12.80
N LYS A 394 -1.13 -26.30 -12.38
CA LYS A 394 -2.49 -26.57 -12.87
C LYS A 394 -2.71 -26.01 -14.27
N VAL A 395 -2.33 -24.75 -14.52
CA VAL A 395 -2.68 -24.05 -15.75
C VAL A 395 -1.76 -24.36 -16.91
N ILE A 396 -0.48 -24.64 -16.65
CA ILE A 396 0.48 -25.01 -17.68
C ILE A 396 0.18 -26.41 -18.19
N LYS A 397 -0.17 -26.52 -19.48
CA LYS A 397 -0.51 -27.80 -20.12
C LYS A 397 0.72 -28.66 -20.39
N ASN A 398 1.81 -28.02 -20.77
CA ASN A 398 3.08 -28.72 -21.00
C ASN A 398 3.68 -29.17 -19.67
N LYS A 399 3.60 -30.46 -19.35
CA LYS A 399 4.10 -31.04 -18.10
C LYS A 399 5.60 -31.27 -18.06
N ASN A 400 6.32 -31.03 -19.17
CA ASN A 400 7.77 -31.13 -19.26
C ASN A 400 8.48 -29.80 -18.97
N VAL A 401 7.85 -28.94 -18.17
CA VAL A 401 8.47 -27.71 -17.67
C VAL A 401 8.98 -27.91 -16.26
N GLU A 402 10.07 -27.27 -15.96
CA GLU A 402 10.58 -27.06 -14.59
C GLU A 402 10.07 -25.72 -14.06
N ILE A 403 9.58 -25.70 -12.83
CA ILE A 403 9.06 -24.51 -12.14
C ILE A 403 9.89 -24.28 -10.89
N GLU A 404 10.77 -23.29 -10.95
CA GLU A 404 11.75 -22.94 -9.91
C GLU A 404 11.36 -21.61 -9.24
N LEU A 405 11.33 -21.57 -7.92
CA LEU A 405 11.18 -20.34 -7.15
C LEU A 405 12.52 -19.60 -7.10
N LEU A 406 12.58 -18.40 -7.64
CA LEU A 406 13.78 -17.56 -7.59
C LEU A 406 13.88 -16.78 -6.28
N GLY A 407 12.75 -16.43 -5.71
CA GLY A 407 12.65 -15.70 -4.44
C GLY A 407 11.23 -15.24 -4.20
N GLY A 408 10.97 -14.80 -2.99
CA GLY A 408 9.64 -14.30 -2.65
C GLY A 408 9.46 -13.99 -1.18
N GLN A 409 8.35 -13.35 -0.90
CA GLN A 409 7.92 -12.97 0.42
C GLN A 409 6.40 -13.16 0.52
N GLU A 410 5.97 -13.85 1.57
CA GLU A 410 4.54 -14.10 1.81
C GLU A 410 3.78 -12.77 2.02
N PRO A 411 2.48 -12.70 1.71
CA PRO A 411 1.65 -11.56 2.06
C PRO A 411 1.68 -11.28 3.56
N SER A 412 1.43 -10.03 3.93
CA SER A 412 1.26 -9.71 5.35
C SER A 412 -0.08 -10.26 5.90
N ASN A 413 -0.17 -10.37 7.23
CA ASN A 413 -1.45 -10.51 7.91
C ASN A 413 -2.32 -9.28 7.64
N VAL A 414 -3.65 -9.45 7.79
CA VAL A 414 -4.61 -8.35 7.69
C VAL A 414 -4.87 -7.81 9.09
N SER A 415 -4.50 -6.57 9.33
CA SER A 415 -4.73 -5.90 10.61
C SER A 415 -6.20 -5.49 10.80
N PRO A 416 -6.73 -5.51 12.05
CA PRO A 416 -8.12 -5.17 12.33
C PRO A 416 -8.41 -3.68 12.10
N THR A 417 -9.66 -3.34 11.72
CA THR A 417 -10.10 -1.95 11.51
C THR A 417 -10.88 -1.38 12.67
N ASP A 418 -11.02 -2.12 13.75
CA ASP A 418 -11.71 -1.72 14.97
C ASP A 418 -10.76 -1.45 16.16
N SER A 419 -9.45 -1.58 15.94
CA SER A 419 -8.43 -1.24 16.94
C SER A 419 -8.44 0.25 17.29
N ARG A 420 -7.87 0.56 18.45
CA ARG A 420 -7.69 1.96 18.91
C ARG A 420 -6.84 2.76 17.92
N ALA A 421 -5.76 2.18 17.41
CA ALA A 421 -4.85 2.86 16.51
C ALA A 421 -5.50 3.16 15.14
N PHE A 422 -6.22 2.20 14.54
CA PHE A 422 -6.96 2.46 13.29
C PHE A 422 -7.99 3.58 13.46
N LYS A 423 -8.77 3.53 14.54
CA LYS A 423 -9.78 4.55 14.85
C LYS A 423 -9.15 5.92 15.11
N ALA A 424 -7.99 5.96 15.74
CA ALA A 424 -7.24 7.22 15.95
C ALA A 424 -6.80 7.83 14.59
N ILE A 425 -6.24 7.04 13.68
CA ILE A 425 -5.89 7.52 12.33
C ILE A 425 -7.14 8.04 11.62
N GLU A 426 -8.23 7.27 11.64
CA GLU A 426 -9.49 7.65 10.98
C GLU A 426 -10.08 8.95 11.54
N ASP A 427 -10.12 9.11 12.87
CA ASP A 427 -10.66 10.30 13.54
C ASP A 427 -9.79 11.53 13.29
N ILE A 428 -8.48 11.41 13.44
CA ILE A 428 -7.54 12.51 13.18
C ILE A 428 -7.66 12.98 11.74
N CYS A 429 -7.63 12.07 10.76
CA CYS A 429 -7.76 12.42 9.34
C CYS A 429 -9.05 13.19 9.05
N TYR A 430 -10.18 12.75 9.59
CA TYR A 430 -11.47 13.40 9.37
C TYR A 430 -11.57 14.77 10.04
N ARG A 431 -11.11 14.89 11.29
CA ARG A 431 -11.22 16.13 12.06
C ARG A 431 -10.20 17.19 11.66
N MET A 432 -9.08 16.79 11.05
CA MET A 432 -8.12 17.72 10.46
C MET A 432 -8.65 18.33 9.16
N ASN A 433 -9.30 17.51 8.33
CA ASN A 433 -9.88 17.98 7.07
C ASN A 433 -11.12 17.14 6.75
N ASN A 434 -12.30 17.75 6.81
CA ASN A 434 -13.59 17.09 6.53
C ASN A 434 -13.73 16.63 5.06
N ASN A 435 -12.80 17.02 4.19
CA ASN A 435 -12.70 16.49 2.84
C ASN A 435 -12.01 15.13 2.78
N ASN A 436 -11.33 14.71 3.84
CA ASN A 436 -10.67 13.42 3.91
C ASN A 436 -11.68 12.30 4.18
N VAL A 437 -11.52 11.20 3.47
CA VAL A 437 -12.25 9.95 3.67
C VAL A 437 -11.23 8.87 4.00
N ALA A 438 -11.09 8.54 5.27
CA ALA A 438 -10.22 7.45 5.70
C ALA A 438 -10.88 6.10 5.40
N ALA A 439 -10.13 5.21 4.75
CA ALA A 439 -10.58 3.87 4.40
C ALA A 439 -9.44 2.84 4.53
N PRO A 440 -9.77 1.58 4.87
CA PRO A 440 -8.76 0.52 4.82
C PRO A 440 -8.22 0.39 3.40
N TYR A 441 -6.93 0.08 3.28
CA TYR A 441 -6.22 0.01 2.00
C TYR A 441 -5.37 -1.27 1.95
N LEU A 442 -5.16 -1.80 0.75
CA LEU A 442 -4.22 -2.88 0.49
C LEU A 442 -2.98 -2.28 -0.18
N VAL A 443 -1.85 -2.35 0.49
CA VAL A 443 -0.58 -1.89 -0.07
C VAL A 443 -0.11 -2.87 -1.13
N MET A 444 0.21 -2.36 -2.32
CA MET A 444 0.58 -3.18 -3.48
C MET A 444 2.03 -3.65 -3.45
N GLY A 445 2.88 -2.89 -2.76
CA GLY A 445 4.28 -3.18 -2.48
C GLY A 445 4.47 -3.90 -1.15
N GLY A 446 5.68 -3.82 -0.63
CA GLY A 446 6.03 -4.20 0.72
C GLY A 446 6.57 -2.99 1.48
N THR A 447 6.55 -3.05 2.80
CA THR A 447 7.18 -2.08 3.69
C THR A 447 7.87 -2.82 4.85
N ASP A 448 8.65 -2.12 5.64
CA ASP A 448 9.30 -2.69 6.82
C ASP A 448 8.29 -3.17 7.90
N ALA A 449 7.06 -2.65 7.89
CA ALA A 449 6.00 -2.99 8.83
C ALA A 449 5.71 -4.50 8.94
N ARG A 450 5.85 -5.26 7.86
CA ARG A 450 5.61 -6.70 7.85
C ARG A 450 6.50 -7.47 8.82
N ASN A 451 7.68 -6.93 9.13
CA ASN A 451 8.63 -7.57 10.03
C ASN A 451 8.20 -7.51 11.51
N TYR A 452 7.17 -6.74 11.84
CA TYR A 452 6.69 -6.55 13.22
C TYR A 452 5.45 -7.40 13.56
N GLN A 453 4.95 -8.21 12.63
CA GLN A 453 3.71 -8.99 12.82
C GLN A 453 3.78 -10.07 13.90
N ASN A 454 4.99 -10.53 14.28
CA ASN A 454 5.18 -11.48 15.40
C ASN A 454 4.97 -10.82 16.76
N ILE A 455 5.17 -9.52 16.87
CA ILE A 455 5.10 -8.77 18.12
C ILE A 455 3.95 -7.76 18.13
N CYS A 456 3.18 -7.65 17.05
CA CYS A 456 2.05 -6.72 16.91
C CYS A 456 0.96 -7.26 15.99
N GLU A 457 -0.31 -7.16 16.39
CA GLU A 457 -1.47 -7.47 15.53
C GLU A 457 -1.96 -6.23 14.76
N ASN A 458 -1.74 -5.03 15.32
CA ASN A 458 -2.26 -3.76 14.82
C ASN A 458 -1.20 -3.02 13.99
N VAL A 459 -0.88 -3.53 12.81
CA VAL A 459 0.20 -3.01 11.95
C VAL A 459 -0.40 -2.22 10.80
N TYR A 460 -0.21 -0.89 10.79
CA TYR A 460 -0.78 0.03 9.82
C TYR A 460 0.29 0.72 8.99
N ARG A 461 -0.08 1.12 7.76
CA ARG A 461 0.76 1.84 6.81
C ARG A 461 0.02 3.09 6.40
N TYR A 462 0.52 4.23 6.84
CA TYR A 462 -0.11 5.50 6.53
C TYR A 462 0.87 6.66 6.67
N SER A 463 1.09 7.33 5.57
CA SER A 463 1.88 8.56 5.49
C SER A 463 0.92 9.73 5.27
N PRO A 464 0.83 10.71 6.17
CA PRO A 464 -0.23 11.72 6.16
C PRO A 464 0.01 12.87 5.16
N PHE A 465 0.72 12.61 4.07
CA PHE A 465 0.98 13.59 3.03
C PHE A 465 -0.06 13.51 1.92
N LEU A 466 -0.47 14.67 1.40
CA LEU A 466 -1.31 14.74 0.22
C LEU A 466 -0.44 14.50 -1.01
N LEU A 467 -0.64 13.35 -1.67
CA LEU A 467 0.14 12.90 -2.81
C LEU A 467 -0.77 12.68 -4.03
N PRO A 468 -0.95 13.67 -4.90
CA PRO A 468 -1.58 13.45 -6.19
C PRO A 468 -0.87 12.34 -6.98
N THR A 469 -1.61 11.62 -7.83
CA THR A 469 -1.04 10.50 -8.62
C THR A 469 0.19 10.93 -9.43
N SER A 470 0.24 12.19 -9.90
CA SER A 470 1.39 12.75 -10.61
C SER A 470 2.67 12.80 -9.76
N LEU A 471 2.56 13.01 -8.45
CA LEU A 471 3.70 12.98 -7.54
C LEU A 471 4.03 11.54 -7.14
N LEU A 472 3.00 10.72 -6.84
CA LEU A 472 3.21 9.33 -6.48
C LEU A 472 3.93 8.53 -7.58
N THR A 473 3.71 8.85 -8.86
CA THR A 473 4.41 8.21 -9.98
C THR A 473 5.87 8.65 -10.14
N THR A 474 6.36 9.65 -9.41
CA THR A 474 7.77 10.04 -9.39
C THR A 474 8.61 9.22 -8.41
N THR A 475 7.95 8.51 -7.48
CA THR A 475 8.62 7.56 -6.57
C THR A 475 9.40 6.52 -7.37
N HIS A 476 10.67 6.30 -7.02
CA HIS A 476 11.65 5.49 -7.77
C HIS A 476 11.94 5.97 -9.20
N GLY A 477 11.28 7.04 -9.66
CA GLY A 477 11.46 7.66 -10.98
C GLY A 477 12.37 8.91 -10.95
N THR A 478 12.29 9.70 -12.01
CA THR A 478 12.91 11.03 -12.11
C THR A 478 11.97 12.10 -11.55
N ASN A 479 12.55 13.23 -11.15
CA ASN A 479 11.80 14.39 -10.65
C ASN A 479 10.96 14.10 -9.41
N GLU A 480 11.44 13.20 -8.53
CA GLU A 480 10.82 12.94 -7.24
C GLU A 480 10.81 14.24 -6.43
N ARG A 481 9.63 14.59 -5.92
CA ARG A 481 9.42 15.81 -5.15
C ARG A 481 8.16 15.72 -4.32
N ILE A 482 8.10 16.49 -3.24
CA ILE A 482 6.94 16.57 -2.36
C ILE A 482 6.48 18.01 -2.19
N GLU A 483 5.16 18.24 -2.22
CA GLU A 483 4.55 19.57 -2.10
C GLU A 483 4.59 20.07 -0.65
N THR A 484 5.17 21.26 -0.45
CA THR A 484 5.32 21.85 0.91
C THR A 484 3.99 22.23 1.54
N ALA A 485 2.94 22.46 0.75
CA ALA A 485 1.60 22.77 1.23
C ALA A 485 0.99 21.61 2.06
N SER A 486 1.48 20.37 1.93
CA SER A 486 1.02 19.22 2.70
C SER A 486 1.69 19.09 4.08
N PHE A 487 2.76 19.82 4.36
CA PHE A 487 3.59 19.65 5.55
C PHE A 487 2.89 20.02 6.86
N PRO A 488 2.14 21.15 6.96
CA PRO A 488 1.45 21.49 8.21
C PRO A 488 0.54 20.37 8.69
N ASP A 489 -0.27 19.81 7.78
CA ASP A 489 -1.21 18.74 8.11
C ASP A 489 -0.47 17.44 8.47
N ALA A 490 0.60 17.09 7.77
CA ALA A 490 1.38 15.90 8.05
C ALA A 490 2.03 15.95 9.45
N LEU A 491 2.67 17.07 9.78
CA LEU A 491 3.29 17.25 11.11
C LEU A 491 2.24 17.26 12.22
N ALA A 492 1.11 17.97 12.02
CA ALA A 492 0.03 17.99 12.97
C ALA A 492 -0.59 16.61 13.18
N PHE A 493 -0.67 15.78 12.13
CA PHE A 493 -1.13 14.39 12.23
C PHE A 493 -0.22 13.59 13.15
N PHE A 494 1.10 13.55 12.91
CA PHE A 494 2.01 12.77 13.74
C PHE A 494 2.00 13.22 15.20
N LYS A 495 2.00 14.53 15.44
CA LYS A 495 1.87 15.06 16.82
C LYS A 495 0.60 14.56 17.51
N ARG A 496 -0.55 14.62 16.84
CA ARG A 496 -1.83 14.14 17.39
C ARG A 496 -1.85 12.65 17.59
N TYR A 497 -1.35 11.89 16.62
CA TYR A 497 -1.27 10.44 16.70
C TYR A 497 -0.44 9.97 17.90
N ILE A 498 0.76 10.53 18.06
CA ILE A 498 1.64 10.26 19.21
C ILE A 498 0.89 10.58 20.51
N LYS A 499 0.32 11.78 20.64
CA LYS A 499 -0.40 12.18 21.84
C LYS A 499 -1.58 11.26 22.13
N THR A 500 -2.41 10.95 21.12
CA THR A 500 -3.61 10.13 21.29
C THR A 500 -3.28 8.71 21.74
N LEU A 501 -2.25 8.09 21.15
CA LEU A 501 -1.91 6.72 21.47
C LEU A 501 -0.98 6.58 22.68
N ALA A 502 -0.13 7.55 22.92
CA ALA A 502 0.83 7.49 24.02
C ALA A 502 0.32 8.09 25.35
N SER A 503 -0.88 8.67 25.39
CA SER A 503 -1.44 9.24 26.64
C SER A 503 -2.25 8.24 27.48
N CYS A 504 -2.55 7.05 26.98
CA CYS A 504 -3.35 6.05 27.71
C CYS A 504 -3.12 4.64 27.18
#